data_9e583ba4deb241ebecaf1f986b47f211
#
_entry.id   9e583ba4deb241ebecaf1f986b47f211
#
_cell.length_a   1.000
_cell.length_b   1.000
_cell.length_c   1.000
_cell.angle_alpha   90.00
_cell.angle_beta   90.00
_cell.angle_gamma   90.00
#
_symmetry.space_group_name_H-M   'P 1'
#
loop_
_entity.id
_entity.type
_entity.pdbx_description
1 polymer ?
#
loop_
_entity_poly.entity_id
_entity_poly.type
_entity_poly.pdbx_seq_one_letter_code
_entity_poly.pdbx_strand_id
1 'polypeptide(L)'
;APRERTLIGSSIGAWRMAAACQRDPVRAFERLGALYAGQRYTSTKPSVQQIHEVVQGLLHEFVNGHQDDILGHPHHRLHLLAVRGKGALASPAHRRAEMRGFAQAALTNVASRTRLGNLLERVVIADARAPAAWLREGFDGFTTHFSTLTRANLAASLLASGTLPLIMQPVTGIDGLPPGHYWDGGIIDYHLALPYARLEREEPDALVLYPHFNEHIVPGWLDKAMPWRRAARGPNRGWFENVLIVAPTP
;
A
#
# COMPACT_ATOMS: atom_id res chain seq x y z
N ALA A 1 17.32 -19.26 16.14
CA ALA A 1 16.70 -19.54 14.84
C ALA A 1 16.19 -18.22 14.25
N PRO A 2 16.25 -18.02 12.93
CA PRO A 2 15.66 -16.83 12.31
C PRO A 2 14.15 -16.83 12.58
N ARG A 3 13.64 -15.67 13.06
CA ARG A 3 12.21 -15.51 13.34
C ARG A 3 11.44 -15.21 12.05
N GLU A 4 10.20 -15.64 11.97
CA GLU A 4 9.27 -15.18 10.94
C GLU A 4 9.00 -13.69 11.11
N ARG A 5 8.81 -12.99 10.00
CA ARG A 5 8.52 -11.55 9.97
C ARG A 5 7.45 -11.26 8.93
N THR A 6 6.44 -10.52 9.33
CA THR A 6 5.48 -9.96 8.39
C THR A 6 6.03 -8.64 7.86
N LEU A 7 6.18 -8.56 6.55
CA LEU A 7 6.59 -7.34 5.83
C LEU A 7 5.34 -6.70 5.22
N ILE A 8 4.96 -5.54 5.71
CA ILE A 8 3.77 -4.83 5.24
C ILE A 8 4.18 -3.57 4.48
N GLY A 9 3.56 -3.33 3.34
CA GLY A 9 3.87 -2.19 2.50
C GLY A 9 2.68 -1.61 1.76
N SER A 10 2.78 -0.31 1.49
CA SER A 10 1.88 0.46 0.64
C SER A 10 2.72 1.26 -0.35
N SER A 11 2.22 1.45 -1.57
CA SER A 11 2.93 2.22 -2.60
C SER A 11 4.32 1.66 -2.91
N ILE A 12 5.33 2.50 -3.08
CA ILE A 12 6.73 2.07 -3.24
C ILE A 12 7.23 1.24 -2.05
N GLY A 13 6.64 1.39 -0.88
CA GLY A 13 6.91 0.55 0.29
C GLY A 13 6.56 -0.90 0.04
N ALA A 14 5.46 -1.18 -0.65
CA ALA A 14 5.08 -2.54 -1.04
C ALA A 14 6.14 -3.20 -1.94
N TRP A 15 6.70 -2.45 -2.90
CA TRP A 15 7.74 -2.93 -3.81
C TRP A 15 9.07 -3.20 -3.08
N ARG A 16 9.41 -2.33 -2.11
CA ARG A 16 10.57 -2.54 -1.23
C ARG A 16 10.41 -3.78 -0.36
N MET A 17 9.22 -4.01 0.20
CA MET A 17 8.96 -5.24 0.96
C MET A 17 9.01 -6.49 0.07
N ALA A 18 8.54 -6.40 -1.18
CA ALA A 18 8.70 -7.47 -2.16
C ALA A 18 10.18 -7.72 -2.53
N ALA A 19 11.01 -6.66 -2.60
CA ALA A 19 12.46 -6.81 -2.76
C ALA A 19 13.10 -7.56 -1.59
N ALA A 20 12.70 -7.23 -0.36
CA ALA A 20 13.18 -7.89 0.85
C ALA A 20 12.78 -9.37 0.94
N CYS A 21 11.75 -9.79 0.20
CA CYS A 21 11.31 -11.18 0.10
C CYS A 21 12.03 -11.97 -1.02
N GLN A 22 12.93 -11.39 -1.79
CA GLN A 22 13.70 -12.13 -2.79
C GLN A 22 14.90 -12.85 -2.14
N ARG A 23 15.42 -13.87 -2.80
CA ARG A 23 16.53 -14.69 -2.32
C ARG A 23 17.79 -13.87 -1.98
N ASP A 24 18.09 -12.85 -2.78
CA ASP A 24 19.16 -11.89 -2.55
C ASP A 24 18.54 -10.48 -2.42
N PRO A 25 18.16 -10.06 -1.22
CA PRO A 25 17.48 -8.79 -1.00
C PRO A 25 18.35 -7.58 -1.38
N VAL A 26 19.67 -7.64 -1.21
CA VAL A 26 20.58 -6.54 -1.54
C VAL A 26 20.51 -6.27 -3.05
N ARG A 27 20.73 -7.29 -3.86
CA ARG A 27 20.60 -7.17 -5.33
C ARG A 27 19.19 -6.79 -5.76
N ALA A 28 18.17 -7.28 -5.07
CA ALA A 28 16.78 -6.92 -5.38
C ALA A 28 16.51 -5.43 -5.14
N PHE A 29 17.03 -4.85 -4.06
CA PHE A 29 16.95 -3.41 -3.79
C PHE A 29 17.73 -2.58 -4.82
N GLU A 30 18.96 -2.98 -5.16
CA GLU A 30 19.78 -2.31 -6.18
C GLU A 30 19.05 -2.33 -7.53
N ARG A 31 18.53 -3.49 -7.94
CA ARG A 31 17.77 -3.65 -9.18
C ARG A 31 16.50 -2.80 -9.18
N LEU A 32 15.72 -2.82 -8.09
CA LEU A 32 14.53 -1.97 -7.96
C LEU A 32 14.90 -0.49 -8.09
N GLY A 33 15.98 -0.06 -7.43
CA GLY A 33 16.48 1.31 -7.52
C GLY A 33 16.89 1.69 -8.94
N ALA A 34 17.63 0.83 -9.62
CA ALA A 34 18.05 1.03 -11.00
C ALA A 34 16.87 1.12 -11.97
N LEU A 35 15.91 0.20 -11.87
CA LEU A 35 14.69 0.20 -12.68
C LEU A 35 13.86 1.46 -12.43
N TYR A 36 13.69 1.84 -11.16
CA TYR A 36 12.91 3.02 -10.79
C TYR A 36 13.55 4.32 -11.28
N ALA A 37 14.86 4.50 -11.10
CA ALA A 37 15.60 5.67 -11.56
C ALA A 37 15.81 5.67 -13.09
N GLY A 38 15.84 4.49 -13.70
CA GLY A 38 16.06 4.29 -15.13
C GLY A 38 14.84 4.56 -16.01
N GLN A 39 13.67 4.91 -15.45
CA GLN A 39 12.47 5.17 -16.23
C GLN A 39 12.72 6.19 -17.34
N ARG A 40 12.25 5.89 -18.55
CA ARG A 40 12.36 6.76 -19.73
C ARG A 40 10.97 6.99 -20.32
N TYR A 41 10.70 8.23 -20.66
CA TYR A 41 9.47 8.64 -21.31
C TYR A 41 9.82 9.26 -22.67
N THR A 42 9.01 9.01 -23.69
CA THR A 42 9.21 9.55 -25.05
C THR A 42 8.87 11.02 -25.16
N SER A 43 8.24 11.60 -24.14
CA SER A 43 7.79 12.99 -24.07
C SER A 43 8.09 13.59 -22.71
N THR A 44 8.32 14.92 -22.67
CA THR A 44 8.39 15.69 -21.42
C THR A 44 7.04 15.78 -20.69
N LYS A 45 5.94 15.46 -21.39
CA LYS A 45 4.58 15.39 -20.85
C LYS A 45 3.95 14.05 -21.25
N PRO A 46 4.38 12.93 -20.62
CA PRO A 46 3.86 11.61 -20.95
C PRO A 46 2.36 11.50 -20.65
N SER A 47 1.65 10.72 -21.46
CA SER A 47 0.25 10.42 -21.20
C SER A 47 0.10 9.49 -19.97
N VAL A 48 -1.09 9.50 -19.37
CA VAL A 48 -1.45 8.58 -18.28
C VAL A 48 -1.20 7.12 -18.68
N GLN A 49 -1.55 6.75 -19.93
CA GLN A 49 -1.32 5.42 -20.45
C GLN A 49 0.16 5.10 -20.54
N GLN A 50 0.97 6.01 -21.08
CA GLN A 50 2.42 5.81 -21.20
C GLN A 50 3.09 5.64 -19.84
N ILE A 51 2.71 6.44 -18.84
CA ILE A 51 3.24 6.29 -17.48
C ILE A 51 2.86 4.92 -16.92
N HIS A 52 1.60 4.52 -17.09
CA HIS A 52 1.11 3.22 -16.61
C HIS A 52 1.89 2.06 -17.25
N GLU A 53 2.07 2.07 -18.57
CA GLU A 53 2.80 1.04 -19.32
C GLU A 53 4.28 0.94 -18.90
N VAL A 54 4.95 2.08 -18.71
CA VAL A 54 6.35 2.11 -18.25
C VAL A 54 6.47 1.52 -16.85
N VAL A 55 5.60 1.89 -15.93
CA VAL A 55 5.61 1.38 -14.55
C VAL A 55 5.23 -0.11 -14.52
N GLN A 56 4.26 -0.53 -15.31
CA GLN A 56 3.87 -1.94 -15.44
C GLN A 56 5.02 -2.78 -15.98
N GLY A 57 5.72 -2.30 -17.03
CA GLY A 57 6.89 -2.97 -17.60
C GLY A 57 8.04 -3.11 -16.60
N LEU A 58 8.35 -2.03 -15.87
CA LEU A 58 9.33 -2.04 -14.78
C LEU A 58 8.98 -3.11 -13.73
N LEU A 59 7.74 -3.10 -13.28
CA LEU A 59 7.30 -4.03 -12.25
C LEU A 59 7.30 -5.48 -12.74
N HIS A 60 6.92 -5.71 -13.99
CA HIS A 60 7.01 -7.02 -14.62
C HIS A 60 8.47 -7.53 -14.62
N GLU A 61 9.42 -6.69 -15.06
CA GLU A 61 10.85 -7.02 -15.03
C GLU A 61 11.38 -7.27 -13.62
N PHE A 62 10.91 -6.49 -12.64
CA PHE A 62 11.31 -6.64 -11.25
C PHE A 62 10.82 -7.96 -10.62
N VAL A 63 9.58 -8.37 -10.93
CA VAL A 63 8.93 -9.56 -10.33
C VAL A 63 9.23 -10.85 -11.10
N ASN A 64 9.42 -10.75 -12.43
CA ASN A 64 9.58 -11.93 -13.29
C ASN A 64 10.78 -12.79 -12.88
N GLY A 65 10.52 -14.10 -12.72
CA GLY A 65 11.52 -15.06 -12.24
C GLY A 65 11.76 -15.06 -10.71
N HIS A 66 11.12 -14.14 -9.96
CA HIS A 66 11.27 -14.02 -8.50
C HIS A 66 9.99 -14.27 -7.71
N GLN A 67 8.90 -14.65 -8.40
CA GLN A 67 7.59 -14.87 -7.74
C GLN A 67 7.69 -15.95 -6.64
N ASP A 68 8.42 -17.04 -6.92
CA ASP A 68 8.56 -18.14 -5.97
C ASP A 68 9.42 -17.75 -4.77
N ASP A 69 10.46 -16.94 -4.97
CA ASP A 69 11.25 -16.39 -3.88
C ASP A 69 10.39 -15.50 -2.98
N ILE A 70 9.55 -14.63 -3.57
CA ILE A 70 8.69 -13.68 -2.83
C ILE A 70 7.62 -14.44 -2.04
N LEU A 71 6.90 -15.35 -2.71
CA LEU A 71 5.77 -16.07 -2.11
C LEU A 71 6.22 -17.22 -1.20
N GLY A 72 7.37 -17.83 -1.49
CA GLY A 72 7.93 -18.96 -0.76
C GLY A 72 9.00 -18.59 0.26
N HIS A 73 9.27 -17.30 0.51
CA HIS A 73 10.36 -16.89 1.39
C HIS A 73 10.29 -17.58 2.76
N PRO A 74 11.38 -18.19 3.25
CA PRO A 74 11.34 -19.03 4.46
C PRO A 74 10.92 -18.27 5.72
N HIS A 75 11.28 -16.96 5.82
CA HIS A 75 11.09 -16.18 7.03
C HIS A 75 10.25 -14.92 6.83
N HIS A 76 9.97 -14.50 5.60
CA HIS A 76 9.19 -13.29 5.33
C HIS A 76 7.80 -13.62 4.80
N ARG A 77 6.82 -12.84 5.22
CA ARG A 77 5.40 -12.92 4.83
C ARG A 77 5.01 -11.55 4.30
N LEU A 78 4.78 -11.45 2.99
CA LEU A 78 4.50 -10.19 2.33
C LEU A 78 3.02 -9.81 2.45
N HIS A 79 2.75 -8.61 2.93
CA HIS A 79 1.42 -8.00 2.94
C HIS A 79 1.44 -6.70 2.14
N LEU A 80 0.46 -6.53 1.27
CA LEU A 80 0.31 -5.39 0.40
C LEU A 80 -0.98 -4.65 0.71
N LEU A 81 -0.93 -3.32 0.74
CA LEU A 81 -2.11 -2.48 0.86
C LEU A 81 -2.38 -1.75 -0.45
N ALA A 82 -3.64 -1.77 -0.86
CA ALA A 82 -4.16 -1.02 -1.98
C ALA A 82 -5.49 -0.38 -1.60
N VAL A 83 -5.99 0.53 -2.42
CA VAL A 83 -7.29 1.17 -2.25
C VAL A 83 -8.20 0.80 -3.40
N ARG A 84 -9.43 0.41 -3.08
CA ARG A 84 -10.52 0.20 -4.04
C ARG A 84 -11.48 1.39 -4.02
N GLY A 85 -11.85 1.86 -5.17
CA GLY A 85 -12.87 2.90 -5.32
C GLY A 85 -14.27 2.39 -5.05
N LYS A 86 -15.11 3.26 -4.48
CA LYS A 86 -16.53 3.05 -4.20
C LYS A 86 -17.35 4.23 -4.69
N GLY A 87 -18.64 4.05 -4.93
CA GLY A 87 -19.50 5.12 -5.42
C GLY A 87 -18.96 5.74 -6.72
N ALA A 88 -18.69 7.04 -6.72
CA ALA A 88 -18.17 7.76 -7.88
C ALA A 88 -16.78 7.27 -8.36
N LEU A 89 -16.03 6.59 -7.49
CA LEU A 89 -14.71 6.03 -7.80
C LEU A 89 -14.74 4.53 -8.09
N ALA A 90 -15.88 3.85 -8.01
CA ALA A 90 -15.95 2.41 -8.25
C ALA A 90 -15.54 2.04 -9.68
N SER A 91 -15.97 2.82 -10.69
CA SER A 91 -15.63 2.63 -12.09
C SER A 91 -15.87 3.94 -12.86
N PRO A 92 -15.03 4.97 -12.69
CA PRO A 92 -15.20 6.22 -13.40
C PRO A 92 -15.04 6.01 -14.92
N ALA A 93 -16.04 6.42 -15.69
CA ALA A 93 -16.11 6.19 -17.13
C ALA A 93 -15.02 6.90 -17.94
N HIS A 94 -14.44 7.97 -17.38
CA HIS A 94 -13.41 8.77 -18.02
C HIS A 94 -12.65 9.62 -16.98
N ARG A 95 -11.48 10.17 -17.38
CA ARG A 95 -10.60 10.96 -16.51
C ARG A 95 -11.29 12.13 -15.77
N ARG A 96 -12.24 12.80 -16.40
CA ARG A 96 -12.98 13.90 -15.72
C ARG A 96 -13.87 13.38 -14.59
N ALA A 97 -14.46 12.19 -14.75
CA ALA A 97 -15.24 11.55 -13.70
C ALA A 97 -14.32 11.12 -12.54
N GLU A 98 -13.16 10.56 -12.84
CA GLU A 98 -12.13 10.24 -11.85
C GLU A 98 -11.65 11.46 -11.08
N MET A 99 -11.34 12.57 -11.78
CA MET A 99 -10.97 13.86 -11.17
C MET A 99 -12.05 14.39 -10.22
N ARG A 100 -13.32 14.33 -10.62
CA ARG A 100 -14.45 14.74 -9.75
C ARG A 100 -14.56 13.83 -8.53
N GLY A 101 -14.41 12.53 -8.72
CA GLY A 101 -14.42 11.54 -7.61
C GLY A 101 -13.32 11.82 -6.59
N PHE A 102 -12.08 12.06 -7.04
CA PHE A 102 -10.98 12.39 -6.12
C PHE A 102 -11.11 13.78 -5.50
N ALA A 103 -11.65 14.77 -6.22
CA ALA A 103 -11.98 16.07 -5.63
C ALA A 103 -13.03 15.92 -4.53
N GLN A 104 -14.08 15.14 -4.76
CA GLN A 104 -15.08 14.79 -3.75
C GLN A 104 -14.43 14.07 -2.56
N ALA A 105 -13.54 13.11 -2.80
CA ALA A 105 -12.81 12.40 -1.74
C ALA A 105 -11.97 13.37 -0.89
N ALA A 106 -11.24 14.29 -1.52
CA ALA A 106 -10.46 15.32 -0.82
C ALA A 106 -11.33 16.22 0.06
N LEU A 107 -12.43 16.74 -0.48
CA LEU A 107 -13.38 17.57 0.27
C LEU A 107 -14.03 16.80 1.43
N THR A 108 -14.43 15.55 1.17
CA THR A 108 -14.99 14.66 2.20
C THR A 108 -13.96 14.41 3.29
N ASN A 109 -12.69 14.18 2.93
CA ASN A 109 -11.62 13.96 3.89
C ASN A 109 -11.37 15.18 4.77
N VAL A 110 -11.42 16.40 4.21
CA VAL A 110 -11.31 17.64 5.00
C VAL A 110 -12.39 17.69 6.07
N ALA A 111 -13.63 17.38 5.72
CA ALA A 111 -14.75 17.37 6.66
C ALA A 111 -14.67 16.20 7.66
N SER A 112 -14.38 14.99 7.20
CA SER A 112 -14.31 13.80 8.04
C SER A 112 -13.58 12.67 7.34
N ARG A 113 -12.46 12.19 7.93
CA ARG A 113 -11.74 11.01 7.42
C ARG A 113 -12.64 9.76 7.40
N THR A 114 -13.46 9.56 8.41
CA THR A 114 -14.37 8.41 8.48
C THR A 114 -15.37 8.39 7.31
N ARG A 115 -15.87 9.56 6.91
CA ARG A 115 -16.78 9.67 5.75
C ARG A 115 -16.10 9.36 4.41
N LEU A 116 -14.77 9.46 4.34
CA LEU A 116 -14.01 9.04 3.16
C LEU A 116 -14.24 7.54 2.85
N GLY A 117 -14.53 6.71 3.85
CA GLY A 117 -14.94 5.31 3.70
C GLY A 117 -16.20 5.07 2.85
N ASN A 118 -16.97 6.12 2.52
CA ASN A 118 -18.07 6.02 1.55
C ASN A 118 -17.60 6.05 0.09
N LEU A 119 -16.37 6.48 -0.15
CA LEU A 119 -15.78 6.63 -1.49
C LEU A 119 -14.61 5.69 -1.75
N LEU A 120 -13.94 5.23 -0.68
CA LEU A 120 -12.74 4.42 -0.74
C LEU A 120 -12.82 3.26 0.26
N GLU A 121 -12.26 2.11 -0.12
CA GLU A 121 -12.14 0.91 0.70
C GLU A 121 -10.69 0.48 0.76
N ARG A 122 -10.25 -0.01 1.91
CA ARG A 122 -8.93 -0.62 2.07
C ARG A 122 -8.93 -2.02 1.49
N VAL A 123 -7.83 -2.41 0.89
CA VAL A 123 -7.59 -3.78 0.44
C VAL A 123 -6.27 -4.26 1.03
N VAL A 124 -6.32 -5.40 1.70
CA VAL A 124 -5.16 -6.10 2.26
C VAL A 124 -4.99 -7.40 1.50
N ILE A 125 -3.86 -7.55 0.82
CA ILE A 125 -3.50 -8.78 0.12
C ILE A 125 -2.33 -9.38 0.90
N ALA A 126 -2.58 -10.50 1.59
CA ALA A 126 -1.68 -11.07 2.59
C ALA A 126 -1.15 -12.44 2.16
N ASP A 127 0.06 -12.76 2.56
CA ASP A 127 0.60 -14.12 2.46
C ASP A 127 -0.33 -15.11 3.17
N ALA A 128 -0.65 -16.23 2.51
CA ALA A 128 -1.55 -17.26 3.05
C ALA A 128 -1.09 -17.83 4.39
N ARG A 129 0.22 -17.83 4.64
CA ARG A 129 0.86 -18.38 5.85
C ARG A 129 0.74 -17.44 7.05
N ALA A 130 0.40 -16.15 6.83
CA ALA A 130 0.20 -15.15 7.88
C ALA A 130 -0.98 -14.24 7.51
N PRO A 131 -2.23 -14.74 7.59
CA PRO A 131 -3.40 -13.92 7.31
C PRO A 131 -3.45 -12.77 8.31
N ALA A 132 -3.62 -11.54 7.83
CA ALA A 132 -3.60 -10.31 8.65
C ALA A 132 -4.85 -10.21 9.56
N ALA A 133 -4.99 -11.16 10.50
CA ALA A 133 -6.19 -11.31 11.34
C ALA A 133 -6.41 -10.08 12.23
N TRP A 134 -5.35 -9.49 12.76
CA TRP A 134 -5.37 -8.28 13.58
C TRP A 134 -5.96 -7.03 12.88
N LEU A 135 -6.04 -7.03 11.54
CA LEU A 135 -6.69 -5.97 10.76
C LEU A 135 -8.17 -6.25 10.46
N ARG A 136 -8.68 -7.46 10.73
CA ARG A 136 -10.07 -7.84 10.37
C ARG A 136 -11.12 -7.12 11.20
N GLU A 137 -10.82 -6.84 12.44
CA GLU A 137 -11.67 -6.00 13.29
C GLU A 137 -11.56 -4.53 12.84
N GLY A 138 -12.68 -3.89 12.52
CA GLY A 138 -12.72 -2.49 12.10
C GLY A 138 -12.04 -1.54 13.09
N PHE A 139 -11.34 -0.52 12.60
CA PHE A 139 -10.57 0.38 13.46
C PHE A 139 -10.60 1.87 13.07
N ASP A 140 -10.92 2.22 11.83
CA ASP A 140 -10.85 3.61 11.34
C ASP A 140 -12.03 4.03 10.43
N GLY A 141 -13.06 3.19 10.35
CA GLY A 141 -14.27 3.46 9.55
C GLY A 141 -14.15 3.10 8.06
N PHE A 142 -13.02 2.58 7.60
CA PHE A 142 -12.92 2.04 6.24
C PHE A 142 -13.32 0.57 6.20
N THR A 143 -14.17 0.21 5.21
CA THR A 143 -14.35 -1.20 4.86
C THR A 143 -13.02 -1.76 4.38
N THR A 144 -12.62 -2.92 4.90
CA THR A 144 -11.38 -3.59 4.52
C THR A 144 -11.70 -4.93 3.86
N HIS A 145 -11.24 -5.10 2.62
CA HIS A 145 -11.29 -6.37 1.90
C HIS A 145 -9.98 -7.13 2.09
N PHE A 146 -10.07 -8.44 2.23
CA PHE A 146 -8.92 -9.32 2.40
C PHE A 146 -8.84 -10.31 1.25
N SER A 147 -7.65 -10.49 0.72
CA SER A 147 -7.35 -11.51 -0.27
C SER A 147 -6.02 -12.17 0.04
N THR A 148 -5.85 -13.39 -0.44
CA THR A 148 -4.59 -14.11 -0.37
C THR A 148 -3.69 -13.67 -1.51
N LEU A 149 -2.42 -13.38 -1.18
CA LEU A 149 -1.39 -13.12 -2.17
C LEU A 149 -1.00 -14.43 -2.86
N THR A 150 -1.11 -14.44 -4.18
CA THR A 150 -0.85 -15.59 -5.05
C THR A 150 0.07 -15.21 -6.19
N ARG A 151 0.60 -16.20 -6.93
CA ARG A 151 1.35 -15.94 -8.17
C ARG A 151 0.49 -15.20 -9.22
N ALA A 152 -0.79 -15.50 -9.29
CA ALA A 152 -1.71 -14.89 -10.26
C ALA A 152 -1.95 -13.41 -10.00
N ASN A 153 -2.00 -12.99 -8.72
CA ASN A 153 -2.31 -11.59 -8.39
C ASN A 153 -1.11 -10.75 -7.93
N LEU A 154 0.08 -11.33 -7.71
CA LEU A 154 1.24 -10.63 -7.15
C LEU A 154 1.60 -9.35 -7.93
N ALA A 155 1.81 -9.47 -9.25
CA ALA A 155 2.21 -8.33 -10.07
C ALA A 155 1.13 -7.25 -10.13
N ALA A 156 -0.14 -7.65 -10.32
CA ALA A 156 -1.27 -6.73 -10.35
C ALA A 156 -1.49 -6.05 -8.99
N SER A 157 -1.31 -6.77 -7.87
CA SER A 157 -1.42 -6.22 -6.52
C SER A 157 -0.32 -5.20 -6.20
N LEU A 158 0.93 -5.49 -6.60
CA LEU A 158 2.03 -4.54 -6.48
C LEU A 158 1.80 -3.30 -7.33
N LEU A 159 1.33 -3.48 -8.58
CA LEU A 159 1.00 -2.36 -9.46
C LEU A 159 -0.11 -1.50 -8.86
N ALA A 160 -1.21 -2.12 -8.40
CA ALA A 160 -2.32 -1.41 -7.76
C ALA A 160 -1.85 -0.61 -6.54
N SER A 161 -1.03 -1.24 -5.68
CA SER A 161 -0.47 -0.59 -4.48
C SER A 161 0.34 0.67 -4.80
N GLY A 162 0.92 0.78 -6.00
CA GLY A 162 1.71 1.94 -6.45
C GLY A 162 1.04 2.79 -7.55
N THR A 163 -0.23 2.54 -7.88
CA THR A 163 -0.94 3.26 -8.95
C THR A 163 -1.44 4.61 -8.47
N LEU A 164 -0.73 5.67 -8.83
CA LEU A 164 -1.08 7.05 -8.46
C LEU A 164 -2.33 7.54 -9.20
N PRO A 165 -3.37 8.02 -8.47
CA PRO A 165 -4.55 8.60 -9.09
C PRO A 165 -4.22 9.71 -10.08
N LEU A 166 -4.98 9.77 -11.19
CA LEU A 166 -4.86 10.80 -12.24
C LEU A 166 -3.53 10.80 -13.02
N ILE A 167 -2.51 10.09 -12.53
CA ILE A 167 -1.18 9.99 -13.14
C ILE A 167 -1.04 8.66 -13.89
N MET A 168 -1.64 7.60 -13.36
CA MET A 168 -1.67 6.27 -13.95
C MET A 168 -3.11 5.80 -14.16
N GLN A 169 -3.30 4.81 -15.03
CA GLN A 169 -4.60 4.15 -15.16
C GLN A 169 -4.88 3.28 -13.92
N PRO A 170 -6.12 3.23 -13.42
CA PRO A 170 -6.47 2.32 -12.34
C PRO A 170 -6.24 0.87 -12.75
N VAL A 171 -5.81 0.05 -11.82
CA VAL A 171 -5.71 -1.39 -12.02
C VAL A 171 -7.09 -2.02 -11.83
N THR A 172 -7.44 -2.96 -12.70
CA THR A 172 -8.70 -3.69 -12.65
C THR A 172 -8.45 -5.19 -12.79
N GLY A 173 -9.43 -6.01 -12.45
CA GLY A 173 -9.37 -7.46 -12.69
C GLY A 173 -8.28 -8.18 -11.90
N ILE A 174 -7.99 -7.74 -10.68
CA ILE A 174 -7.03 -8.42 -9.81
C ILE A 174 -7.66 -9.74 -9.33
N ASP A 175 -6.98 -10.85 -9.59
CA ASP A 175 -7.44 -12.17 -9.19
C ASP A 175 -7.68 -12.28 -7.68
N GLY A 176 -8.80 -12.88 -7.28
CA GLY A 176 -9.18 -13.02 -5.86
C GLY A 176 -9.67 -11.74 -5.18
N LEU A 177 -9.83 -10.63 -5.92
CA LEU A 177 -10.38 -9.38 -5.39
C LEU A 177 -11.72 -9.01 -6.05
N PRO A 178 -12.60 -8.25 -5.36
CA PRO A 178 -13.85 -7.77 -5.92
C PRO A 178 -13.64 -6.94 -7.22
N PRO A 179 -14.58 -6.95 -8.17
CA PRO A 179 -14.52 -6.06 -9.32
C PRO A 179 -14.44 -4.59 -8.90
N GLY A 180 -13.68 -3.77 -9.63
CA GLY A 180 -13.55 -2.34 -9.36
C GLY A 180 -12.23 -1.76 -9.84
N HIS A 181 -12.03 -0.49 -9.57
CA HIS A 181 -10.81 0.25 -9.84
C HIS A 181 -9.95 0.31 -8.58
N TYR A 182 -8.66 0.01 -8.73
CA TYR A 182 -7.68 -0.04 -7.65
C TYR A 182 -6.59 0.99 -7.86
N TRP A 183 -6.21 1.64 -6.76
CA TRP A 183 -5.18 2.68 -6.71
C TRP A 183 -4.24 2.48 -5.52
N ASP A 184 -3.26 3.36 -5.44
CA ASP A 184 -2.22 3.42 -4.42
C ASP A 184 -2.80 3.34 -3.00
N GLY A 185 -2.27 2.40 -2.24
CA GLY A 185 -2.69 2.18 -0.85
C GLY A 185 -2.44 3.39 0.04
N GLY A 186 -1.47 4.22 -0.29
CA GLY A 186 -1.14 5.44 0.45
C GLY A 186 -2.23 6.50 0.46
N ILE A 187 -3.28 6.39 -0.38
CA ILE A 187 -4.43 7.30 -0.31
C ILE A 187 -5.07 7.22 1.08
N ILE A 188 -5.23 6.01 1.61
CA ILE A 188 -5.76 5.74 2.97
C ILE A 188 -4.61 5.50 3.95
N ASP A 189 -3.60 4.70 3.59
CA ASP A 189 -2.56 4.18 4.46
C ASP A 189 -1.17 4.69 4.05
N TYR A 190 -1.01 6.02 3.97
CA TYR A 190 0.21 6.66 3.50
C TYR A 190 1.44 6.30 4.33
N HIS A 191 1.34 6.43 5.63
CA HIS A 191 2.36 6.01 6.58
C HIS A 191 1.85 4.85 7.44
N LEU A 192 1.09 3.91 6.85
CA LEU A 192 0.66 2.68 7.50
C LEU A 192 0.25 2.90 8.97
N ALA A 193 -0.63 3.89 9.22
CA ALA A 193 -1.17 4.16 10.54
C ALA A 193 -2.20 3.09 10.93
N LEU A 194 -1.72 1.91 11.32
CA LEU A 194 -2.49 0.71 11.58
C LEU A 194 -2.49 0.36 13.08
N PRO A 195 -3.46 -0.41 13.60
CA PRO A 195 -3.57 -0.73 15.01
C PRO A 195 -2.59 -1.83 15.45
N TYR A 196 -1.29 -1.55 15.40
CA TYR A 196 -0.21 -2.50 15.67
C TYR A 196 -0.25 -3.11 17.07
N ALA A 197 -0.74 -2.38 18.08
CA ALA A 197 -0.92 -2.91 19.43
C ALA A 197 -1.81 -4.17 19.48
N ARG A 198 -2.65 -4.40 18.45
CA ARG A 198 -3.45 -5.63 18.35
C ARG A 198 -2.61 -6.88 18.06
N LEU A 199 -1.41 -6.73 17.53
CA LEU A 199 -0.49 -7.84 17.30
C LEU A 199 -0.14 -8.57 18.60
N GLU A 200 -0.09 -7.88 19.73
CA GLU A 200 0.17 -8.49 21.05
C GLU A 200 -0.88 -9.52 21.47
N ARG A 201 -2.09 -9.46 20.87
CA ARG A 201 -3.14 -10.47 21.10
C ARG A 201 -2.83 -11.79 20.40
N GLU A 202 -2.08 -11.73 19.30
CA GLU A 202 -1.70 -12.89 18.47
C GLU A 202 -0.30 -13.40 18.85
N GLU A 203 0.61 -12.49 19.13
CA GLU A 203 2.00 -12.77 19.51
C GLU A 203 2.41 -11.84 20.67
N PRO A 204 2.50 -12.37 21.90
CA PRO A 204 3.03 -11.61 23.03
C PRO A 204 4.44 -11.08 22.71
N ASP A 205 4.73 -9.85 23.10
CA ASP A 205 5.98 -9.14 22.83
C ASP A 205 6.22 -8.84 21.32
N ALA A 206 5.18 -8.82 20.50
CA ALA A 206 5.28 -8.41 19.10
C ALA A 206 5.87 -7.00 18.99
N LEU A 207 6.96 -6.85 18.25
CA LEU A 207 7.61 -5.57 17.98
C LEU A 207 7.54 -5.26 16.49
N VAL A 208 7.09 -4.05 16.18
CA VAL A 208 7.06 -3.53 14.81
C VAL A 208 8.26 -2.61 14.60
N LEU A 209 9.19 -3.03 13.73
CA LEU A 209 10.25 -2.16 13.24
C LEU A 209 9.73 -1.37 12.05
N TYR A 210 9.72 -0.03 12.17
CA TYR A 210 9.17 0.86 11.17
C TYR A 210 10.24 1.82 10.62
N PRO A 211 11.00 1.41 9.59
CA PRO A 211 11.89 2.33 8.86
C PRO A 211 11.06 3.39 8.15
N HIS A 212 11.28 4.65 8.48
CA HIS A 212 10.51 5.76 7.95
C HIS A 212 11.41 6.94 7.55
N PHE A 213 10.95 7.78 6.65
CA PHE A 213 11.68 8.95 6.19
C PHE A 213 11.38 10.23 7.00
N ASN A 214 10.46 10.13 7.96
CA ASN A 214 10.03 11.26 8.81
C ASN A 214 9.62 10.74 10.19
N GLU A 215 9.78 11.55 11.23
CA GLU A 215 9.35 11.23 12.60
C GLU A 215 7.81 11.25 12.78
N HIS A 216 7.08 11.83 11.83
CA HIS A 216 5.64 12.02 11.93
C HIS A 216 4.87 11.02 11.08
N ILE A 217 3.94 10.32 11.69
CA ILE A 217 3.02 9.42 11.00
C ILE A 217 1.76 10.16 10.56
N VAL A 218 1.57 10.22 9.23
CA VAL A 218 0.40 10.82 8.58
C VAL A 218 -0.49 9.67 8.08
N PRO A 219 -1.75 9.55 8.50
CA PRO A 219 -2.57 8.39 8.18
C PRO A 219 -2.78 8.18 6.69
N GLY A 220 -3.24 9.17 5.96
CA GLY A 220 -3.52 9.10 4.53
C GLY A 220 -2.87 10.21 3.74
N TRP A 221 -2.70 10.00 2.45
CA TRP A 221 -2.10 11.00 1.56
C TRP A 221 -2.83 12.34 1.58
N LEU A 222 -4.16 12.29 1.66
CA LEU A 222 -5.02 13.47 1.75
C LEU A 222 -4.89 14.21 3.10
N ASP A 223 -4.25 13.61 4.09
CA ASP A 223 -4.07 14.19 5.44
C ASP A 223 -2.75 14.97 5.60
N LYS A 224 -1.89 15.01 4.57
CA LYS A 224 -0.56 15.66 4.62
C LYS A 224 -0.60 17.10 5.12
N ALA A 225 -1.57 17.88 4.67
CA ALA A 225 -1.76 19.27 5.04
C ALA A 225 -2.49 19.48 6.38
N MET A 226 -2.81 18.40 7.10
CA MET A 226 -3.61 18.44 8.33
C MET A 226 -2.82 17.96 9.56
N PRO A 227 -2.00 18.83 10.20
CA PRO A 227 -1.13 18.43 11.31
C PRO A 227 -1.87 17.81 12.51
N TRP A 228 -3.14 18.19 12.71
CA TRP A 228 -3.99 17.65 13.78
C TRP A 228 -4.41 16.20 13.57
N ARG A 229 -4.20 15.64 12.36
CA ARG A 229 -4.49 14.23 12.02
C ARG A 229 -3.28 13.31 12.13
N ARG A 230 -2.15 13.80 12.60
CA ARG A 230 -0.97 12.97 12.85
C ARG A 230 -1.30 11.91 13.88
N ALA A 231 -0.96 10.66 13.60
CA ALA A 231 -1.36 9.51 14.42
C ALA A 231 -0.95 9.62 15.90
N ALA A 232 0.23 10.19 16.18
CA ALA A 232 0.73 10.38 17.54
C ALA A 232 -0.07 11.40 18.38
N ARG A 233 -0.96 12.17 17.79
CA ARG A 233 -1.74 13.24 18.47
C ARG A 233 -3.25 12.97 18.55
N GLY A 234 -3.71 11.90 17.92
CA GLY A 234 -5.14 11.59 17.79
C GLY A 234 -5.60 10.40 18.63
N PRO A 235 -6.83 9.94 18.41
CA PRO A 235 -7.41 8.78 19.09
C PRO A 235 -6.64 7.47 18.83
N ASN A 236 -5.72 7.47 17.86
CA ASN A 236 -4.95 6.31 17.43
C ASN A 236 -3.60 6.20 18.16
N ARG A 237 -3.35 7.02 19.18
CA ARG A 237 -2.06 7.04 19.89
C ARG A 237 -1.66 5.66 20.42
N GLY A 238 -2.59 4.91 21.00
CA GLY A 238 -2.34 3.56 21.52
C GLY A 238 -2.01 2.50 20.46
N TRP A 239 -2.17 2.80 19.17
CA TRP A 239 -1.86 1.84 18.11
C TRP A 239 -0.37 1.56 17.93
N PHE A 240 0.48 2.45 18.45
CA PHE A 240 1.93 2.45 18.21
C PHE A 240 2.76 2.10 19.45
N GLU A 241 2.16 1.52 20.48
CA GLU A 241 2.84 1.20 21.73
C GLU A 241 3.97 0.18 21.56
N ASN A 242 3.83 -0.71 20.58
CA ASN A 242 4.82 -1.73 20.20
C ASN A 242 5.59 -1.38 18.90
N VAL A 243 5.62 -0.11 18.49
CA VAL A 243 6.27 0.34 17.26
C VAL A 243 7.56 1.10 17.54
N LEU A 244 8.67 0.62 16.98
CA LEU A 244 9.95 1.32 16.94
C LEU A 244 10.12 2.01 15.59
N ILE A 245 10.00 3.33 15.56
CA ILE A 245 10.24 4.14 14.36
C ILE A 245 11.73 4.45 14.24
N VAL A 246 12.30 4.15 13.08
CA VAL A 246 13.67 4.52 12.70
C VAL A 246 13.59 5.52 11.55
N ALA A 247 13.92 6.77 11.83
CA ALA A 247 13.88 7.86 10.87
C ALA A 247 15.19 8.66 10.91
N PRO A 248 15.54 9.38 9.80
CA PRO A 248 16.65 10.34 9.85
C PRO A 248 16.40 11.39 10.92
N THR A 249 17.48 11.81 11.57
CA THR A 249 17.43 13.01 12.43
C THR A 249 17.20 14.27 11.59
N PRO A 250 16.51 15.28 12.12
CA PRO A 250 16.33 16.58 11.47
C PRO A 250 17.65 17.24 11.08
#